data_9acb9d59bb30beb1ebb35ea4e5175c27
#
_entry.id   9acb9d59bb30beb1ebb35ea4e5175c27
#
_cell.length_a   1.000
_cell.length_b   1.000
_cell.length_c   1.000
_cell.angle_alpha   90.00
_cell.angle_beta   90.00
_cell.angle_gamma   90.00
#
_symmetry.space_group_name_H-M   'P 1'
#
loop_
_entity.id
_entity.type
_entity.pdbx_description
1 polymer ?
#
loop_
_entity_poly.entity_id
_entity_poly.type
_entity_poly.pdbx_seq_one_letter_code
_entity_poly.pdbx_strand_id
1 'polypeptide(L)'
;QKNIGVIKSSNLCAEIVEYSEKDETAVCNLASIALPKFGTDESKFDYQNLYQVAKLATKNLDQVIDINFYPTNKTENSNSRHRPIGLGIQGLADVYFKMNIPYDSVQAQIINKQIFETIYFGALEASMELATDKGPYSTFKGSPLSEGKFQFDLWGVKPSSMWDWKGLMEKIQKHGVRNSLTTACMPTASTGIILGNTETFQVQTSNIYKRQTLSGEFLLVNRHLVKELMKRNLWSKELRDQIILENGSVQNIEGFPEDLKDVYKTVWETSQKTVIDMAADRAPFIDQTQSMNLWLATPTFGKVNSMHMYAWKKGLKTGMYYLRSRSAVDAVKVTVSSEKKAKESYVKEAQSNEPEDCVTCSA
;
A
#
# COMPACT_ATOMS: atom_id res chain seq x y z
N GLN A 1 11.80 12.81 13.52
CA GLN A 1 11.79 13.02 14.99
C GLN A 1 13.05 12.42 15.68
N LYS A 2 14.06 12.10 14.90
CA LYS A 2 15.30 11.45 15.38
C LYS A 2 16.09 12.30 16.40
N ASN A 3 15.93 13.61 16.32
CA ASN A 3 16.60 14.60 17.18
C ASN A 3 16.00 14.72 18.59
N ILE A 4 14.80 14.19 18.82
CA ILE A 4 14.09 14.35 20.12
C ILE A 4 14.17 13.11 20.99
N GLY A 5 14.54 11.95 20.45
CA GLY A 5 14.73 10.74 21.22
C GLY A 5 14.51 9.47 20.43
N VAL A 6 14.33 8.36 21.14
CA VAL A 6 14.11 7.03 20.56
C VAL A 6 12.63 6.77 20.43
N ILE A 7 12.21 6.34 19.23
CA ILE A 7 10.84 5.86 18.99
C ILE A 7 10.71 4.46 19.60
N LYS A 8 9.81 4.31 20.57
CA LYS A 8 9.71 3.11 21.41
C LYS A 8 8.76 2.05 20.85
N SER A 9 7.78 2.47 20.03
CA SER A 9 6.77 1.57 19.46
C SER A 9 6.17 2.15 18.18
N SER A 10 5.42 1.32 17.44
CA SER A 10 4.54 1.71 16.36
C SER A 10 3.09 1.56 16.80
N ASN A 11 2.13 2.06 16.02
CA ASN A 11 0.71 1.83 16.24
C ASN A 11 0.30 0.39 15.86
N LEU A 12 -0.97 0.05 16.12
CA LEU A 12 -1.55 -1.27 15.81
C LEU A 12 -1.36 -1.68 14.33
N CYS A 13 -1.56 -0.74 13.41
CA CYS A 13 -1.49 -1.00 11.98
C CYS A 13 -0.06 -0.89 11.40
N ALA A 14 0.92 -0.58 12.24
CA ALA A 14 2.36 -0.56 11.93
C ALA A 14 2.82 0.50 10.91
N GLU A 15 2.01 1.55 10.60
CA GLU A 15 2.42 2.64 9.70
C GLU A 15 2.96 3.87 10.41
N ILE A 16 2.68 4.06 11.71
CA ILE A 16 3.06 5.23 12.48
C ILE A 16 4.31 4.95 13.31
N VAL A 17 5.32 5.78 13.15
CA VAL A 17 6.55 5.75 13.93
C VAL A 17 6.86 7.17 14.41
N GLU A 18 6.31 7.51 15.59
CA GLU A 18 6.39 8.83 16.20
C GLU A 18 6.94 8.74 17.62
N TYR A 19 7.56 9.82 18.05
CA TYR A 19 8.08 9.95 19.40
C TYR A 19 6.97 10.04 20.44
N SER A 20 7.12 9.29 21.51
CA SER A 20 6.28 9.37 22.71
C SER A 20 7.14 9.38 23.96
N GLU A 21 6.72 10.17 24.97
CA GLU A 21 7.41 10.34 26.24
C GLU A 21 6.41 10.39 27.38
N LYS A 22 6.88 10.56 28.61
CA LYS A 22 6.03 10.65 29.81
C LYS A 22 4.89 11.68 29.68
N ASP A 23 5.17 12.83 29.10
CA ASP A 23 4.24 13.95 28.94
C ASP A 23 3.81 14.20 27.48
N GLU A 24 4.16 13.29 26.58
CA GLU A 24 3.78 13.33 25.17
C GLU A 24 3.29 11.96 24.69
N THR A 25 2.08 11.93 24.16
CA THR A 25 1.53 10.75 23.49
C THR A 25 1.37 11.06 22.02
N ALA A 26 2.06 10.30 21.17
CA ALA A 26 2.01 10.47 19.73
C ALA A 26 0.60 10.35 19.18
N VAL A 27 0.26 11.25 18.25
CA VAL A 27 -1.01 11.28 17.51
C VAL A 27 -0.71 11.64 16.07
N CYS A 28 -1.25 10.87 15.12
CA CYS A 28 -1.10 11.16 13.71
C CYS A 28 -2.44 11.39 13.02
N ASN A 29 -2.55 12.51 12.29
CA ASN A 29 -3.69 12.80 11.44
C ASN A 29 -3.44 12.23 10.04
N LEU A 30 -4.38 11.41 9.53
CA LEU A 30 -4.19 10.57 8.36
C LEU A 30 -5.10 10.99 7.19
N ALA A 31 -4.56 10.93 5.98
CA ALA A 31 -5.32 10.99 4.74
C ALA A 31 -4.71 10.05 3.70
N SER A 32 -5.52 9.58 2.74
CA SER A 32 -5.06 8.73 1.65
C SER A 32 -5.54 9.24 0.29
N ILE A 33 -4.63 9.29 -0.68
CA ILE A 33 -4.90 9.73 -2.05
C ILE A 33 -5.37 8.54 -2.89
N ALA A 34 -6.51 8.68 -3.57
CA ALA A 34 -7.04 7.66 -4.48
C ALA A 34 -6.30 7.69 -5.83
N LEU A 35 -5.26 6.86 -5.96
CA LEU A 35 -4.37 6.82 -7.11
C LEU A 35 -5.03 6.55 -8.48
N PRO A 36 -6.14 5.77 -8.60
CA PRO A 36 -6.75 5.49 -9.90
C PRO A 36 -7.23 6.73 -10.67
N LYS A 37 -7.33 7.88 -9.99
CA LYS A 37 -7.67 9.16 -10.64
C LYS A 37 -6.55 9.74 -11.51
N PHE A 38 -5.30 9.32 -11.29
CA PHE A 38 -4.11 9.84 -11.97
C PHE A 38 -3.58 8.91 -13.07
N GLY A 39 -3.98 7.64 -13.09
CA GLY A 39 -3.65 6.73 -14.18
C GLY A 39 -4.61 6.91 -15.38
N THR A 40 -4.09 6.81 -16.60
CA THR A 40 -4.89 6.82 -17.84
C THR A 40 -4.92 5.44 -18.49
N ASP A 41 -5.92 5.19 -19.34
CA ASP A 41 -6.02 3.96 -20.15
C ASP A 41 -4.89 3.87 -21.20
N GLU A 42 -4.12 4.96 -21.43
CA GLU A 42 -2.96 5.03 -22.33
C GLU A 42 -1.63 4.69 -21.65
N SER A 43 -1.68 4.02 -20.52
CA SER A 43 -0.50 3.66 -19.70
C SER A 43 0.35 4.86 -19.27
N LYS A 44 -0.26 6.03 -19.10
CA LYS A 44 0.34 7.25 -18.58
C LYS A 44 -0.14 7.52 -17.16
N PHE A 45 0.74 8.08 -16.34
CA PHE A 45 0.40 8.50 -14.98
C PHE A 45 0.64 10.00 -14.81
N ASP A 46 -0.35 10.71 -14.28
CA ASP A 46 -0.30 12.17 -14.09
C ASP A 46 0.35 12.54 -12.75
N TYR A 47 1.68 12.55 -12.75
CA TYR A 47 2.47 12.92 -11.59
C TYR A 47 2.29 14.39 -11.19
N GLN A 48 2.04 15.28 -12.17
CA GLN A 48 1.89 16.70 -11.88
C GLN A 48 0.61 16.98 -11.09
N ASN A 49 -0.49 16.36 -11.46
CA ASN A 49 -1.73 16.48 -10.71
C ASN A 49 -1.63 15.78 -9.34
N LEU A 50 -0.97 14.61 -9.26
CA LEU A 50 -0.70 13.94 -7.99
C LEU A 50 0.09 14.85 -7.03
N TYR A 51 1.12 15.54 -7.52
CA TYR A 51 1.89 16.51 -6.76
C TYR A 51 1.00 17.62 -6.19
N GLN A 52 0.11 18.23 -7.00
CA GLN A 52 -0.80 19.27 -6.54
C GLN A 52 -1.76 18.77 -5.46
N VAL A 53 -2.29 17.57 -5.63
CA VAL A 53 -3.19 16.95 -4.64
C VAL A 53 -2.44 16.61 -3.35
N ALA A 54 -1.19 16.16 -3.42
CA ALA A 54 -0.36 15.92 -2.24
C ALA A 54 -0.10 17.22 -1.45
N LYS A 55 0.17 18.33 -2.14
CA LYS A 55 0.30 19.65 -1.50
C LYS A 55 -0.99 20.07 -0.79
N LEU A 56 -2.12 19.94 -1.45
CA LEU A 56 -3.42 20.32 -0.89
C LEU A 56 -3.76 19.47 0.33
N ALA A 57 -3.58 18.13 0.23
CA ALA A 57 -3.83 17.21 1.33
C ALA A 57 -2.94 17.51 2.55
N THR A 58 -1.68 17.84 2.34
CA THR A 58 -0.76 18.25 3.41
C THR A 58 -1.23 19.52 4.12
N LYS A 59 -1.65 20.54 3.37
CA LYS A 59 -2.18 21.78 3.96
C LYS A 59 -3.45 21.53 4.78
N ASN A 60 -4.34 20.66 4.28
CA ASN A 60 -5.56 20.28 5.00
C ASN A 60 -5.24 19.51 6.29
N LEU A 61 -4.30 18.56 6.25
CA LEU A 61 -3.90 17.79 7.42
C LEU A 61 -3.22 18.67 8.49
N ASP A 62 -2.43 19.67 8.08
CA ASP A 62 -1.86 20.65 9.01
C ASP A 62 -2.95 21.45 9.74
N GLN A 63 -4.02 21.84 9.03
CA GLN A 63 -5.16 22.52 9.66
C GLN A 63 -5.93 21.62 10.63
N VAL A 64 -6.05 20.31 10.34
CA VAL A 64 -6.70 19.36 11.24
C VAL A 64 -6.01 19.34 12.60
N ILE A 65 -4.67 19.46 12.66
CA ILE A 65 -3.94 19.55 13.93
C ILE A 65 -4.46 20.69 14.82
N ASP A 66 -4.78 21.84 14.21
CA ASP A 66 -5.20 23.05 14.94
C ASP A 66 -6.66 23.00 15.41
N ILE A 67 -7.53 22.24 14.72
CA ILE A 67 -8.98 22.18 15.01
C ILE A 67 -9.44 20.86 15.61
N ASN A 68 -8.52 19.90 15.77
CA ASN A 68 -8.84 18.55 16.27
C ASN A 68 -9.21 18.59 17.75
N PHE A 69 -10.01 17.59 18.17
CA PHE A 69 -10.25 17.31 19.58
C PHE A 69 -9.17 16.37 20.11
N TYR A 70 -8.53 16.77 21.21
CA TYR A 70 -7.51 15.96 21.87
C TYR A 70 -8.05 15.34 23.15
N PRO A 71 -8.03 14.00 23.31
CA PRO A 71 -8.59 13.33 24.48
C PRO A 71 -7.79 13.57 25.77
N THR A 72 -6.52 13.97 25.66
CA THR A 72 -5.65 14.28 26.81
C THR A 72 -4.69 15.41 26.48
N ASN A 73 -4.22 16.12 27.50
CA ASN A 73 -3.19 17.16 27.35
C ASN A 73 -1.89 16.63 26.74
N LYS A 74 -1.56 15.33 26.97
CA LYS A 74 -0.35 14.71 26.41
C LYS A 74 -0.44 14.53 24.90
N THR A 75 -1.62 14.22 24.38
CA THR A 75 -1.87 14.10 22.93
C THR A 75 -1.82 15.46 22.26
N GLU A 76 -2.41 16.49 22.87
CA GLU A 76 -2.36 17.86 22.38
C GLU A 76 -0.93 18.41 22.40
N ASN A 77 -0.20 18.20 23.48
CA ASN A 77 1.19 18.63 23.62
C ASN A 77 2.08 18.02 22.52
N SER A 78 2.02 16.70 22.33
CA SER A 78 2.78 16.01 21.29
C SER A 78 2.44 16.53 19.88
N ASN A 79 1.14 16.58 19.56
CA ASN A 79 0.70 16.91 18.22
C ASN A 79 0.95 18.40 17.86
N SER A 80 0.69 19.31 18.78
CA SER A 80 0.94 20.74 18.58
C SER A 80 2.43 21.08 18.46
N ARG A 81 3.27 20.37 19.21
CA ARG A 81 4.71 20.58 19.28
C ARG A 81 5.45 20.05 18.05
N HIS A 82 5.09 18.84 17.58
CA HIS A 82 5.79 18.14 16.51
C HIS A 82 5.04 18.19 15.17
N ARG A 83 3.74 18.42 15.20
CA ARG A 83 2.85 18.53 14.02
C ARG A 83 3.03 17.41 12.99
N PRO A 84 3.07 16.11 13.40
CA PRO A 84 3.17 15.02 12.45
C PRO A 84 1.86 14.85 11.69
N ILE A 85 1.96 14.47 10.43
CA ILE A 85 0.85 14.03 9.60
C ILE A 85 1.23 12.74 8.88
N GLY A 86 0.24 12.00 8.39
CA GLY A 86 0.44 10.76 7.63
C GLY A 86 -0.37 10.79 6.34
N LEU A 87 0.27 11.23 5.25
CA LEU A 87 -0.30 11.16 3.92
C LEU A 87 0.08 9.84 3.26
N GLY A 88 -0.91 9.02 2.92
CA GLY A 88 -0.76 7.74 2.26
C GLY A 88 -1.54 7.67 0.95
N ILE A 89 -1.75 6.46 0.48
CA ILE A 89 -2.41 6.16 -0.79
C ILE A 89 -3.44 5.05 -0.64
N GLN A 90 -4.31 4.93 -1.65
CA GLN A 90 -5.16 3.77 -1.89
C GLN A 90 -5.27 3.50 -3.39
N GLY A 91 -5.52 2.26 -3.78
CA GLY A 91 -5.77 1.89 -5.16
C GLY A 91 -4.52 1.76 -6.04
N LEU A 92 -3.35 1.37 -5.49
CA LEU A 92 -2.16 1.16 -6.32
C LEU A 92 -2.36 -0.01 -7.31
N ALA A 93 -2.98 -1.11 -6.88
CA ALA A 93 -3.29 -2.22 -7.79
C ALA A 93 -4.28 -1.81 -8.89
N ASP A 94 -5.27 -0.95 -8.58
CA ASP A 94 -6.18 -0.40 -9.61
C ASP A 94 -5.42 0.43 -10.66
N VAL A 95 -4.37 1.15 -10.28
CA VAL A 95 -3.52 1.87 -11.26
C VAL A 95 -2.88 0.88 -12.22
N TYR A 96 -2.29 -0.20 -11.70
CA TYR A 96 -1.66 -1.21 -12.53
C TYR A 96 -2.66 -1.91 -13.46
N PHE A 97 -3.84 -2.29 -12.96
CA PHE A 97 -4.91 -2.83 -13.81
C PHE A 97 -5.33 -1.86 -14.90
N LYS A 98 -5.53 -0.58 -14.56
CA LYS A 98 -5.94 0.45 -15.51
C LYS A 98 -4.89 0.68 -16.60
N MET A 99 -3.62 0.59 -16.24
CA MET A 99 -2.49 0.72 -17.16
C MET A 99 -2.08 -0.60 -17.84
N ASN A 100 -2.76 -1.70 -17.53
CA ASN A 100 -2.45 -3.05 -18.02
C ASN A 100 -1.01 -3.49 -17.73
N ILE A 101 -0.56 -3.29 -16.49
CA ILE A 101 0.80 -3.56 -16.04
C ILE A 101 0.77 -4.65 -14.96
N PRO A 102 1.52 -5.77 -15.12
CA PRO A 102 1.66 -6.76 -14.06
C PRO A 102 2.30 -6.17 -12.79
N TYR A 103 1.78 -6.52 -11.61
CA TYR A 103 2.25 -6.00 -10.34
C TYR A 103 3.74 -6.28 -10.07
N ASP A 104 4.24 -7.42 -10.54
CA ASP A 104 5.62 -7.90 -10.35
C ASP A 104 6.58 -7.46 -11.49
N SER A 105 6.15 -6.55 -12.35
CA SER A 105 6.95 -6.05 -13.47
C SER A 105 7.91 -4.93 -13.06
N VAL A 106 8.98 -4.76 -13.84
CA VAL A 106 9.93 -3.63 -13.69
C VAL A 106 9.22 -2.28 -13.85
N GLN A 107 8.25 -2.21 -14.76
CA GLN A 107 7.46 -0.99 -14.97
C GLN A 107 6.64 -0.63 -13.73
N ALA A 108 6.01 -1.61 -13.07
CA ALA A 108 5.30 -1.40 -11.81
C ALA A 108 6.23 -0.87 -10.71
N GLN A 109 7.47 -1.39 -10.62
CA GLN A 109 8.48 -0.91 -9.66
C GLN A 109 8.87 0.55 -9.91
N ILE A 110 9.05 0.95 -11.18
CA ILE A 110 9.38 2.33 -11.55
C ILE A 110 8.25 3.26 -11.16
N ILE A 111 7.01 2.93 -11.53
CA ILE A 111 5.81 3.73 -11.20
C ILE A 111 5.62 3.83 -9.69
N ASN A 112 5.81 2.73 -8.96
CA ASN A 112 5.77 2.70 -7.50
C ASN A 112 6.71 3.75 -6.90
N LYS A 113 7.99 3.77 -7.28
CA LYS A 113 8.97 4.74 -6.81
C LYS A 113 8.57 6.18 -7.14
N GLN A 114 8.18 6.43 -8.38
CA GLN A 114 7.84 7.76 -8.87
C GLN A 114 6.58 8.33 -8.18
N ILE A 115 5.58 7.50 -7.89
CA ILE A 115 4.39 7.90 -7.14
C ILE A 115 4.78 8.39 -5.74
N PHE A 116 5.55 7.60 -5.00
CA PHE A 116 5.92 7.96 -3.62
C PHE A 116 6.92 9.11 -3.56
N GLU A 117 7.85 9.19 -4.52
CA GLU A 117 8.73 10.35 -4.68
C GLU A 117 7.94 11.64 -4.91
N THR A 118 6.92 11.59 -5.78
CA THR A 118 6.03 12.72 -6.08
C THR A 118 5.26 13.18 -4.84
N ILE A 119 4.65 12.24 -4.10
CA ILE A 119 3.89 12.55 -2.88
C ILE A 119 4.79 13.16 -1.82
N TYR A 120 5.97 12.59 -1.60
CA TYR A 120 6.92 13.08 -0.60
C TYR A 120 7.43 14.48 -0.95
N PHE A 121 7.76 14.73 -2.22
CA PHE A 121 8.16 16.06 -2.68
C PHE A 121 7.05 17.08 -2.46
N GLY A 122 5.84 16.82 -2.91
CA GLY A 122 4.70 17.71 -2.77
C GLY A 122 4.34 17.99 -1.30
N ALA A 123 4.39 16.96 -0.45
CA ALA A 123 4.13 17.10 0.98
C ALA A 123 5.17 17.97 1.68
N LEU A 124 6.46 17.76 1.40
CA LEU A 124 7.53 18.59 1.97
C LEU A 124 7.49 20.03 1.48
N GLU A 125 7.23 20.24 0.20
CA GLU A 125 7.13 21.61 -0.33
C GLU A 125 5.94 22.35 0.30
N ALA A 126 4.78 21.73 0.44
CA ALA A 126 3.63 22.32 1.14
C ALA A 126 3.95 22.63 2.61
N SER A 127 4.64 21.71 3.29
CA SER A 127 5.05 21.89 4.67
C SER A 127 6.07 23.03 4.82
N MET A 128 6.97 23.22 3.86
CA MET A 128 7.91 24.34 3.79
C MET A 128 7.17 25.68 3.53
N GLU A 129 6.20 25.71 2.59
CA GLU A 129 5.36 26.89 2.35
C GLU A 129 4.59 27.30 3.61
N LEU A 130 3.98 26.34 4.31
CA LEU A 130 3.31 26.58 5.59
C LEU A 130 4.27 27.12 6.67
N ALA A 131 5.52 26.63 6.69
CA ALA A 131 6.52 27.14 7.62
C ALA A 131 6.96 28.57 7.30
N THR A 132 6.94 28.98 6.04
CA THR A 132 7.21 30.37 5.65
C THR A 132 6.19 31.35 6.25
N ASP A 133 4.91 30.92 6.32
CA ASP A 133 3.82 31.76 6.81
C ASP A 133 3.62 31.66 8.34
N LYS A 134 3.72 30.44 8.88
CA LYS A 134 3.34 30.12 10.28
C LYS A 134 4.52 29.72 11.18
N GLY A 135 5.74 29.66 10.63
CA GLY A 135 6.93 29.15 11.31
C GLY A 135 7.03 27.62 11.28
N PRO A 136 8.23 27.07 11.46
CA PRO A 136 8.48 25.65 11.53
C PRO A 136 7.90 25.05 12.82
N TYR A 137 7.75 23.71 12.86
CA TYR A 137 7.39 23.01 14.10
C TYR A 137 8.47 23.19 15.18
N SER A 138 8.05 23.16 16.46
CA SER A 138 8.90 23.61 17.59
C SER A 138 10.23 22.87 17.74
N THR A 139 10.28 21.59 17.35
CA THR A 139 11.47 20.73 17.46
C THR A 139 12.19 20.52 16.11
N PHE A 140 12.05 21.45 15.17
CA PHE A 140 12.71 21.37 13.85
C PHE A 140 14.23 21.36 13.92
N LYS A 141 14.80 22.20 14.79
CA LYS A 141 16.27 22.31 14.95
C LYS A 141 16.89 20.98 15.39
N GLY A 142 17.95 20.55 14.72
CA GLY A 142 18.61 19.26 14.95
C GLY A 142 17.91 18.08 14.25
N SER A 143 16.79 18.30 13.56
CA SER A 143 16.17 17.26 12.74
C SER A 143 16.99 16.95 11.47
N PRO A 144 16.84 15.78 10.85
CA PRO A 144 17.53 15.48 9.58
C PRO A 144 17.32 16.53 8.50
N LEU A 145 16.09 17.06 8.34
CA LEU A 145 15.81 18.12 7.39
C LEU A 145 16.55 19.42 7.73
N SER A 146 16.67 19.77 9.01
CA SER A 146 17.47 20.94 9.43
C SER A 146 18.97 20.75 9.22
N GLU A 147 19.42 19.49 9.10
CA GLU A 147 20.80 19.13 8.76
C GLU A 147 21.03 18.92 7.25
N GLY A 148 20.03 19.21 6.42
CA GLY A 148 20.13 19.08 4.97
C GLY A 148 19.97 17.65 4.45
N LYS A 149 19.24 16.77 5.18
CA LYS A 149 19.05 15.36 4.83
C LYS A 149 17.57 15.05 4.66
N PHE A 150 17.18 14.62 3.47
CA PHE A 150 15.88 14.03 3.23
C PHE A 150 15.81 12.57 3.74
N GLN A 151 14.61 11.99 3.72
CA GLN A 151 14.42 10.59 4.11
C GLN A 151 15.24 9.63 3.22
N PHE A 152 15.25 9.84 1.91
CA PHE A 152 16.02 9.01 0.97
C PHE A 152 17.54 9.09 1.20
N ASP A 153 18.07 10.22 1.69
CA ASP A 153 19.49 10.33 2.07
C ASP A 153 19.83 9.43 3.26
N LEU A 154 18.90 9.30 4.22
CA LEU A 154 19.05 8.39 5.36
C LEU A 154 19.04 6.90 4.93
N TRP A 155 18.47 6.61 3.76
CA TRP A 155 18.45 5.27 3.14
C TRP A 155 19.62 5.06 2.17
N GLY A 156 20.44 6.08 1.91
CA GLY A 156 21.50 6.04 0.90
C GLY A 156 20.99 5.88 -0.52
N VAL A 157 19.75 6.33 -0.79
CA VAL A 157 19.09 6.24 -2.10
C VAL A 157 19.12 7.60 -2.79
N LYS A 158 19.37 7.61 -4.10
CA LYS A 158 19.28 8.82 -4.91
C LYS A 158 17.87 8.94 -5.50
N PRO A 159 17.21 10.09 -5.38
CA PRO A 159 15.93 10.35 -6.02
C PRO A 159 16.11 10.45 -7.54
N SER A 160 15.01 10.42 -8.28
CA SER A 160 15.03 10.69 -9.72
C SER A 160 15.25 12.17 -10.02
N SER A 161 15.35 12.51 -11.31
CA SER A 161 15.42 13.90 -11.75
C SER A 161 14.06 14.55 -12.00
N MET A 162 12.96 13.93 -11.56
CA MET A 162 11.59 14.44 -11.78
C MET A 162 11.32 15.76 -11.04
N TRP A 163 11.95 15.94 -9.88
CA TRP A 163 11.68 17.05 -8.97
C TRP A 163 12.97 17.78 -8.58
N ASP A 164 12.88 19.08 -8.33
CA ASP A 164 14.01 19.91 -7.89
C ASP A 164 14.25 19.77 -6.38
N TRP A 165 14.81 18.64 -5.97
CA TRP A 165 15.17 18.35 -4.59
C TRP A 165 16.19 19.34 -4.02
N LYS A 166 17.12 19.83 -4.85
CA LYS A 166 18.13 20.81 -4.42
C LYS A 166 17.48 22.14 -4.07
N GLY A 167 16.67 22.69 -4.96
CA GLY A 167 15.96 23.95 -4.71
C GLY A 167 14.98 23.85 -3.53
N LEU A 168 14.32 22.68 -3.34
CA LEU A 168 13.49 22.46 -2.16
C LEU A 168 14.32 22.47 -0.87
N MET A 169 15.50 21.82 -0.84
CA MET A 169 16.37 21.82 0.34
C MET A 169 16.86 23.21 0.70
N GLU A 170 17.25 24.04 -0.28
CA GLU A 170 17.66 25.43 -0.06
C GLU A 170 16.54 26.23 0.62
N LYS A 171 15.29 26.05 0.20
CA LYS A 171 14.12 26.69 0.83
C LYS A 171 13.87 26.16 2.25
N ILE A 172 13.97 24.83 2.46
CA ILE A 172 13.81 24.20 3.78
C ILE A 172 14.88 24.68 4.76
N GLN A 173 16.13 24.82 4.33
CA GLN A 173 17.20 25.38 5.17
C GLN A 173 16.91 26.82 5.60
N LYS A 174 16.24 27.59 4.78
CA LYS A 174 15.89 28.99 5.05
C LYS A 174 14.65 29.15 5.94
N HIS A 175 13.61 28.35 5.70
CA HIS A 175 12.28 28.56 6.30
C HIS A 175 11.87 27.44 7.27
N GLY A 176 12.53 26.27 7.24
CA GLY A 176 12.12 25.08 7.93
C GLY A 176 10.95 24.38 7.25
N VAL A 177 10.33 23.43 7.95
CA VAL A 177 9.08 22.77 7.58
C VAL A 177 8.08 22.84 8.74
N ARG A 178 6.79 22.90 8.43
CA ARG A 178 5.70 23.00 9.42
C ARG A 178 5.41 21.67 10.13
N ASN A 179 5.67 20.54 9.46
CA ASN A 179 5.34 19.18 9.91
C ASN A 179 6.61 18.36 10.11
N SER A 180 6.74 17.67 11.24
CA SER A 180 7.92 16.86 11.54
C SER A 180 7.99 15.59 10.71
N LEU A 181 6.84 15.04 10.31
CA LEU A 181 6.65 13.86 9.48
C LEU A 181 5.47 14.13 8.55
N THR A 182 5.50 13.61 7.32
CA THR A 182 4.50 13.93 6.28
C THR A 182 3.83 12.72 5.67
N THR A 183 4.52 11.58 5.53
CA THR A 183 4.03 10.41 4.80
C THR A 183 3.94 9.16 5.66
N ALA A 184 2.80 8.45 5.58
CA ALA A 184 2.56 7.16 6.19
C ALA A 184 1.50 6.40 5.36
N CYS A 185 1.68 5.09 5.20
CA CYS A 185 0.73 4.29 4.42
C CYS A 185 -0.15 3.44 5.34
N MET A 186 -1.32 4.01 5.71
CA MET A 186 -2.35 3.33 6.49
C MET A 186 -3.08 2.24 5.68
N PRO A 187 -3.84 1.33 6.33
CA PRO A 187 -4.49 0.20 5.65
C PRO A 187 -5.58 0.58 4.64
N THR A 188 -6.29 1.69 4.82
CA THR A 188 -7.41 2.20 3.99
C THR A 188 -8.58 1.23 3.80
N ALA A 189 -8.81 0.30 4.73
CA ALA A 189 -9.82 -0.74 4.61
C ALA A 189 -11.24 -0.19 4.35
N SER A 190 -11.65 0.86 5.08
CA SER A 190 -12.98 1.48 4.92
C SER A 190 -13.01 2.48 3.76
N THR A 191 -12.01 3.35 3.65
CA THR A 191 -11.97 4.39 2.62
C THR A 191 -11.78 3.81 1.21
N GLY A 192 -11.04 2.71 1.07
CA GLY A 192 -10.93 1.96 -0.18
C GLY A 192 -12.28 1.44 -0.65
N ILE A 193 -13.08 0.89 0.27
CA ILE A 193 -14.44 0.41 -0.04
C ILE A 193 -15.35 1.57 -0.48
N ILE A 194 -15.35 2.68 0.27
CA ILE A 194 -16.20 3.84 -0.03
C ILE A 194 -15.92 4.38 -1.43
N LEU A 195 -14.64 4.43 -1.83
CA LEU A 195 -14.22 4.92 -3.15
C LEU A 195 -14.18 3.83 -4.22
N GLY A 196 -14.41 2.56 -3.86
CA GLY A 196 -14.33 1.41 -4.77
C GLY A 196 -12.92 1.14 -5.27
N ASN A 197 -11.90 1.38 -4.46
CA ASN A 197 -10.50 1.12 -4.77
C ASN A 197 -9.98 -0.09 -3.99
N THR A 198 -8.89 -0.68 -4.47
CA THR A 198 -8.08 -1.63 -3.67
C THR A 198 -7.47 -0.92 -2.45
N GLU A 199 -7.20 -1.69 -1.40
CA GLU A 199 -6.63 -1.16 -0.16
C GLU A 199 -5.18 -0.74 -0.38
N THR A 200 -4.85 0.47 0.01
CA THR A 200 -3.49 1.06 0.00
C THR A 200 -2.65 0.62 -1.22
N PHE A 201 -1.57 -0.08 -1.03
CA PHE A 201 -0.68 -0.63 -2.05
C PHE A 201 -0.79 -2.17 -2.19
N GLN A 202 -1.82 -2.77 -1.58
CA GLN A 202 -2.00 -4.23 -1.55
C GLN A 202 -2.26 -4.80 -2.95
N VAL A 203 -1.77 -6.03 -3.16
CA VAL A 203 -2.16 -6.83 -4.32
C VAL A 203 -3.62 -7.26 -4.16
N GLN A 204 -4.35 -7.38 -5.26
CA GLN A 204 -5.73 -7.85 -5.26
C GLN A 204 -5.82 -9.28 -4.69
N THR A 205 -6.73 -9.48 -3.75
CA THR A 205 -6.87 -10.77 -3.06
C THR A 205 -7.65 -11.80 -3.87
N SER A 206 -8.59 -11.33 -4.69
CA SER A 206 -9.45 -12.16 -5.55
C SER A 206 -10.11 -11.27 -6.60
N ASN A 207 -10.24 -11.74 -7.84
CA ASN A 207 -10.92 -11.00 -8.89
C ASN A 207 -12.45 -11.08 -8.80
N ILE A 208 -12.99 -12.09 -8.10
CA ILE A 208 -14.44 -12.19 -7.78
C ILE A 208 -14.54 -12.74 -6.36
N TYR A 209 -15.26 -12.04 -5.48
CA TYR A 209 -15.47 -12.48 -4.10
C TYR A 209 -16.84 -12.04 -3.57
N LYS A 210 -17.34 -12.77 -2.60
CA LYS A 210 -18.54 -12.43 -1.86
C LYS A 210 -18.21 -11.57 -0.66
N ARG A 211 -18.98 -10.51 -0.47
CA ARG A 211 -18.94 -9.68 0.71
C ARG A 211 -20.25 -9.79 1.45
N GLN A 212 -20.19 -10.18 2.71
CA GLN A 212 -21.33 -10.15 3.62
C GLN A 212 -21.34 -8.83 4.39
N THR A 213 -22.48 -8.18 4.40
CA THR A 213 -22.76 -6.95 5.17
C THR A 213 -24.04 -7.14 5.97
N LEU A 214 -24.36 -6.18 6.84
CA LEU A 214 -25.65 -6.18 7.55
C LEU A 214 -26.85 -6.13 6.59
N SER A 215 -26.67 -5.55 5.38
CA SER A 215 -27.71 -5.40 4.37
C SER A 215 -27.84 -6.61 3.44
N GLY A 216 -26.96 -7.62 3.55
CA GLY A 216 -26.98 -8.81 2.71
C GLY A 216 -25.62 -9.23 2.18
N GLU A 217 -25.65 -10.20 1.26
CA GLU A 217 -24.49 -10.74 0.58
C GLU A 217 -24.37 -10.15 -0.83
N PHE A 218 -23.20 -9.62 -1.17
CA PHE A 218 -22.92 -8.98 -2.45
C PHE A 218 -21.77 -9.70 -3.16
N LEU A 219 -21.94 -9.99 -4.45
CA LEU A 219 -20.86 -10.46 -5.31
C LEU A 219 -20.09 -9.25 -5.86
N LEU A 220 -18.84 -9.12 -5.48
CA LEU A 220 -17.95 -8.07 -5.96
C LEU A 220 -17.00 -8.62 -7.00
N VAL A 221 -16.81 -7.86 -8.08
CA VAL A 221 -15.94 -8.24 -9.19
C VAL A 221 -14.86 -7.18 -9.40
N ASN A 222 -13.68 -7.61 -9.84
CA ASN A 222 -12.68 -6.68 -10.33
C ASN A 222 -13.19 -6.02 -11.63
N ARG A 223 -13.61 -4.76 -11.49
CA ARG A 223 -14.21 -3.99 -12.59
C ARG A 223 -13.27 -3.80 -13.78
N HIS A 224 -11.95 -3.76 -13.54
CA HIS A 224 -10.94 -3.61 -14.59
C HIS A 224 -10.86 -4.88 -15.44
N LEU A 225 -10.84 -6.04 -14.80
CA LEU A 225 -10.88 -7.34 -15.47
C LEU A 225 -12.15 -7.49 -16.31
N VAL A 226 -13.33 -7.21 -15.72
CA VAL A 226 -14.61 -7.32 -16.44
C VAL A 226 -14.63 -6.38 -17.64
N LYS A 227 -14.22 -5.12 -17.47
CA LYS A 227 -14.13 -4.13 -18.56
C LYS A 227 -13.25 -4.63 -19.71
N GLU A 228 -12.10 -5.21 -19.38
CA GLU A 228 -11.15 -5.72 -20.38
C GLU A 228 -11.69 -6.97 -21.10
N LEU A 229 -12.28 -7.90 -20.36
CA LEU A 229 -12.94 -9.08 -20.95
C LEU A 229 -14.14 -8.71 -21.84
N MET A 230 -14.92 -7.69 -21.45
CA MET A 230 -16.01 -7.17 -22.29
C MET A 230 -15.51 -6.54 -23.58
N LYS A 231 -14.42 -5.76 -23.53
CA LYS A 231 -13.79 -5.20 -24.75
C LYS A 231 -13.35 -6.30 -25.74
N ARG A 232 -12.93 -7.46 -25.22
CA ARG A 232 -12.49 -8.61 -26.02
C ARG A 232 -13.62 -9.59 -26.38
N ASN A 233 -14.87 -9.29 -25.99
CA ASN A 233 -16.04 -10.17 -26.13
C ASN A 233 -15.87 -11.55 -25.46
N LEU A 234 -15.11 -11.61 -24.35
CA LEU A 234 -14.82 -12.83 -23.60
C LEU A 234 -15.64 -12.97 -22.32
N TRP A 235 -16.28 -11.89 -21.85
CA TRP A 235 -17.06 -11.94 -20.62
C TRP A 235 -18.36 -12.72 -20.82
N SER A 236 -18.51 -13.83 -20.11
CA SER A 236 -19.70 -14.67 -20.13
C SER A 236 -20.05 -15.16 -18.73
N LYS A 237 -21.24 -15.77 -18.59
CA LYS A 237 -21.67 -16.41 -17.35
C LYS A 237 -20.76 -17.60 -17.01
N GLU A 238 -20.38 -18.38 -18.00
CA GLU A 238 -19.51 -19.56 -17.86
C GLU A 238 -18.13 -19.15 -17.35
N LEU A 239 -17.53 -18.12 -17.96
CA LEU A 239 -16.23 -17.60 -17.51
C LEU A 239 -16.31 -17.04 -16.08
N ARG A 240 -17.35 -16.28 -15.75
CA ARG A 240 -17.58 -15.80 -14.39
C ARG A 240 -17.63 -16.96 -13.39
N ASP A 241 -18.38 -17.99 -13.72
CA ASP A 241 -18.55 -19.16 -12.84
C ASP A 241 -17.23 -19.94 -12.69
N GLN A 242 -16.41 -20.02 -13.75
CA GLN A 242 -15.05 -20.57 -13.67
C GLN A 242 -14.15 -19.76 -12.72
N ILE A 243 -14.14 -18.43 -12.82
CA ILE A 243 -13.35 -17.57 -11.93
C ILE A 243 -13.80 -17.75 -10.46
N ILE A 244 -15.10 -17.92 -10.21
CA ILE A 244 -15.62 -18.20 -8.86
C ILE A 244 -15.12 -19.57 -8.35
N LEU A 245 -15.12 -20.60 -9.19
CA LEU A 245 -14.60 -21.94 -8.85
C LEU A 245 -13.11 -21.89 -8.50
N GLU A 246 -12.33 -21.09 -9.22
CA GLU A 246 -10.90 -20.86 -8.99
C GLU A 246 -10.61 -19.86 -7.87
N ASN A 247 -11.56 -19.59 -6.96
CA ASN A 247 -11.40 -18.64 -5.84
C ASN A 247 -11.02 -17.21 -6.27
N GLY A 248 -11.45 -16.81 -7.47
CA GLY A 248 -11.14 -15.51 -8.07
C GLY A 248 -9.81 -15.44 -8.81
N SER A 249 -9.11 -16.55 -8.95
CA SER A 249 -7.94 -16.69 -9.82
C SER A 249 -8.35 -16.81 -11.29
N VAL A 250 -7.49 -16.38 -12.19
CA VAL A 250 -7.63 -16.57 -13.63
C VAL A 250 -6.53 -17.48 -14.21
N GLN A 251 -5.62 -17.95 -13.35
CA GLN A 251 -4.40 -18.63 -13.81
C GLN A 251 -4.67 -20.00 -14.45
N ASN A 252 -5.58 -20.79 -13.88
CA ASN A 252 -5.85 -22.16 -14.32
C ASN A 252 -7.03 -22.27 -15.31
N ILE A 253 -7.56 -21.16 -15.80
CA ILE A 253 -8.69 -21.15 -16.74
C ILE A 253 -8.17 -21.43 -18.14
N GLU A 254 -8.62 -22.53 -18.74
CA GLU A 254 -8.26 -22.91 -20.10
C GLU A 254 -8.78 -21.88 -21.12
N GLY A 255 -7.96 -21.50 -22.09
CA GLY A 255 -8.29 -20.51 -23.11
C GLY A 255 -8.34 -19.06 -22.61
N PHE A 256 -8.02 -18.79 -21.34
CA PHE A 256 -7.91 -17.42 -20.84
C PHE A 256 -6.68 -16.72 -21.43
N PRO A 257 -6.78 -15.43 -21.86
CA PRO A 257 -5.67 -14.71 -22.48
C PRO A 257 -4.44 -14.61 -21.55
N GLU A 258 -3.29 -15.06 -22.00
CA GLU A 258 -2.06 -15.11 -21.20
C GLU A 258 -1.58 -13.73 -20.75
N ASP A 259 -1.74 -12.69 -21.59
CA ASP A 259 -1.39 -11.31 -21.26
C ASP A 259 -2.25 -10.78 -20.07
N LEU A 260 -3.49 -11.24 -19.93
CA LEU A 260 -4.33 -10.88 -18.81
C LEU A 260 -4.04 -11.72 -17.55
N LYS A 261 -3.55 -12.95 -17.70
CA LYS A 261 -3.16 -13.76 -16.55
C LYS A 261 -2.11 -13.05 -15.71
N ASP A 262 -1.07 -12.50 -16.34
CA ASP A 262 0.00 -11.79 -15.62
C ASP A 262 -0.48 -10.53 -14.90
N VAL A 263 -1.37 -9.76 -15.53
CA VAL A 263 -1.91 -8.52 -14.95
C VAL A 263 -2.85 -8.79 -13.78
N TYR A 264 -3.69 -9.84 -13.88
CA TYR A 264 -4.75 -10.13 -12.91
C TYR A 264 -4.39 -11.26 -11.92
N LYS A 265 -3.09 -11.47 -11.68
CA LYS A 265 -2.62 -12.30 -10.56
C LYS A 265 -3.23 -11.84 -9.25
N THR A 266 -3.65 -12.79 -8.45
CA THR A 266 -4.06 -12.53 -7.06
C THR A 266 -2.85 -12.50 -6.14
N VAL A 267 -3.04 -12.06 -4.91
CA VAL A 267 -1.98 -12.05 -3.90
C VAL A 267 -1.42 -13.46 -3.60
N TRP A 268 -2.22 -14.50 -3.83
CA TRP A 268 -1.82 -15.90 -3.62
C TRP A 268 -0.85 -16.42 -4.69
N GLU A 269 -0.83 -15.77 -5.84
CA GLU A 269 0.01 -16.08 -7.01
C GLU A 269 1.21 -15.13 -7.11
N THR A 270 1.19 -14.06 -6.33
CA THR A 270 2.28 -13.09 -6.27
C THR A 270 3.28 -13.47 -5.18
N SER A 271 4.56 -13.50 -5.52
CA SER A 271 5.63 -13.76 -4.55
C SER A 271 5.60 -12.72 -3.42
N GLN A 272 5.62 -13.17 -2.17
CA GLN A 272 5.72 -12.26 -1.03
C GLN A 272 7.06 -11.52 -0.98
N LYS A 273 8.09 -12.09 -1.58
CA LYS A 273 9.35 -11.39 -1.83
C LYS A 273 9.12 -10.13 -2.68
N THR A 274 8.35 -10.23 -3.75
CA THR A 274 7.97 -9.08 -4.59
C THR A 274 7.23 -8.01 -3.79
N VAL A 275 6.28 -8.40 -2.93
CA VAL A 275 5.55 -7.46 -2.06
C VAL A 275 6.51 -6.69 -1.15
N ILE A 276 7.48 -7.39 -0.55
CA ILE A 276 8.51 -6.77 0.31
C ILE A 276 9.46 -5.90 -0.50
N ASP A 277 9.88 -6.32 -1.70
CA ASP A 277 10.75 -5.53 -2.59
C ASP A 277 10.05 -4.23 -3.01
N MET A 278 8.76 -4.28 -3.39
CA MET A 278 7.96 -3.11 -3.71
C MET A 278 7.82 -2.15 -2.51
N ALA A 279 7.70 -2.69 -1.30
CA ALA A 279 7.67 -1.90 -0.08
C ALA A 279 9.02 -1.24 0.20
N ALA A 280 10.14 -1.93 -0.02
CA ALA A 280 11.48 -1.39 0.13
C ALA A 280 11.79 -0.31 -0.93
N ASP A 281 11.31 -0.48 -2.15
CA ASP A 281 11.48 0.48 -3.25
C ASP A 281 10.84 1.84 -2.98
N ARG A 282 9.69 1.90 -2.30
CA ARG A 282 9.01 3.15 -1.95
C ARG A 282 9.38 3.71 -0.58
N ALA A 283 9.92 2.88 0.32
CA ALA A 283 10.24 3.25 1.70
C ALA A 283 11.16 4.49 1.83
N PRO A 284 12.14 4.75 0.93
CA PRO A 284 12.94 5.97 0.95
C PRO A 284 12.15 7.28 0.83
N PHE A 285 10.90 7.22 0.37
CA PHE A 285 9.99 8.36 0.22
C PHE A 285 8.85 8.36 1.24
N ILE A 286 8.94 7.51 2.27
CA ILE A 286 7.97 7.43 3.37
C ILE A 286 8.72 7.71 4.67
N ASP A 287 8.49 8.89 5.26
CA ASP A 287 9.20 9.30 6.47
C ASP A 287 8.73 8.54 7.72
N GLN A 288 7.49 8.12 7.79
CA GLN A 288 7.01 7.12 8.75
C GLN A 288 7.18 5.69 8.18
N THR A 289 6.14 4.87 8.08
CA THR A 289 6.23 3.52 7.52
C THR A 289 4.93 3.05 6.85
N GLN A 290 4.72 1.76 6.71
CA GLN A 290 3.70 1.16 5.84
C GLN A 290 2.98 0.00 6.53
N SER A 291 1.65 -0.03 6.45
CA SER A 291 0.81 -1.15 6.90
C SER A 291 0.83 -2.28 5.87
N MET A 292 1.93 -3.02 5.83
CA MET A 292 2.14 -4.09 4.85
C MET A 292 1.53 -5.41 5.32
N ASN A 293 0.54 -5.95 4.60
CA ASN A 293 0.08 -7.32 4.79
C ASN A 293 0.96 -8.30 4.02
N LEU A 294 1.23 -9.45 4.62
CA LEU A 294 1.89 -10.59 3.98
C LEU A 294 0.94 -11.80 3.96
N TRP A 295 1.07 -12.64 2.94
CA TRP A 295 0.09 -13.67 2.63
C TRP A 295 0.79 -15.02 2.43
N LEU A 296 0.43 -15.99 3.24
CA LEU A 296 0.90 -17.38 3.13
C LEU A 296 -0.30 -18.31 3.17
N ALA A 297 -0.53 -19.09 2.12
CA ALA A 297 -1.60 -20.08 2.11
C ALA A 297 -1.45 -21.04 3.30
N THR A 298 -0.23 -21.53 3.52
CA THR A 298 0.13 -22.39 4.66
C THR A 298 1.33 -21.78 5.38
N PRO A 299 1.09 -21.03 6.47
CA PRO A 299 2.18 -20.41 7.24
C PRO A 299 2.92 -21.47 8.05
N THR A 300 4.26 -21.38 8.04
CA THR A 300 5.16 -22.11 8.93
C THR A 300 6.10 -21.12 9.62
N PHE A 301 6.64 -21.51 10.78
CA PHE A 301 7.60 -20.68 11.50
C PHE A 301 8.78 -20.25 10.59
N GLY A 302 9.36 -21.20 9.84
CA GLY A 302 10.48 -20.92 8.94
C GLY A 302 10.13 -19.90 7.84
N LYS A 303 8.97 -20.03 7.20
CA LYS A 303 8.51 -19.07 6.16
C LYS A 303 8.28 -17.66 6.74
N VAL A 304 7.59 -17.58 7.88
CA VAL A 304 7.32 -16.30 8.55
C VAL A 304 8.62 -15.62 9.00
N ASN A 305 9.51 -16.37 9.63
CA ASN A 305 10.83 -15.87 10.04
C ASN A 305 11.65 -15.38 8.84
N SER A 306 11.68 -16.14 7.74
CA SER A 306 12.39 -15.75 6.51
C SER A 306 11.87 -14.43 5.93
N MET A 307 10.55 -14.23 5.90
CA MET A 307 9.94 -12.98 5.43
C MET A 307 10.31 -11.79 6.32
N HIS A 308 10.25 -11.95 7.65
CA HIS A 308 10.66 -10.88 8.59
C HIS A 308 12.14 -10.54 8.43
N MET A 309 13.02 -11.54 8.35
CA MET A 309 14.46 -11.32 8.17
C MET A 309 14.76 -10.68 6.81
N TYR A 310 14.01 -11.04 5.78
CA TYR A 310 14.14 -10.42 4.47
C TYR A 310 13.71 -8.94 4.49
N ALA A 311 12.56 -8.62 5.07
CA ALA A 311 12.08 -7.26 5.24
C ALA A 311 13.06 -6.40 6.05
N TRP A 312 13.61 -6.95 7.14
CA TRP A 312 14.63 -6.28 7.93
C TRP A 312 15.94 -6.03 7.16
N LYS A 313 16.43 -7.03 6.40
CA LYS A 313 17.61 -6.87 5.54
C LYS A 313 17.41 -5.82 4.45
N LYS A 314 16.17 -5.64 3.97
CA LYS A 314 15.79 -4.59 3.01
C LYS A 314 15.67 -3.20 3.67
N GLY A 315 15.83 -3.09 4.99
CA GLY A 315 15.82 -1.84 5.73
C GLY A 315 14.42 -1.35 6.12
N LEU A 316 13.36 -2.15 5.96
CA LEU A 316 12.01 -1.73 6.36
C LEU A 316 11.94 -1.46 7.85
N LYS A 317 11.35 -0.32 8.25
CA LYS A 317 11.20 0.10 9.65
C LYS A 317 10.22 -0.77 10.41
N THR A 318 9.15 -1.26 9.74
CA THR A 318 8.17 -2.24 10.24
C THR A 318 8.07 -3.38 9.24
N GLY A 319 7.96 -4.62 9.74
CA GLY A 319 8.04 -5.81 8.89
C GLY A 319 6.70 -6.26 8.32
N MET A 320 5.61 -6.13 9.10
CA MET A 320 4.30 -6.66 8.72
C MET A 320 3.20 -6.05 9.59
N TYR A 321 2.03 -5.83 9.00
CA TYR A 321 0.79 -5.53 9.70
C TYR A 321 0.02 -6.82 10.01
N TYR A 322 -0.59 -7.46 8.99
CA TYR A 322 -1.20 -8.77 9.14
C TYR A 322 -0.46 -9.85 8.37
N LEU A 323 -0.34 -11.01 8.96
CA LEU A 323 -0.13 -12.26 8.25
C LEU A 323 -1.51 -12.86 7.91
N ARG A 324 -1.80 -12.99 6.62
CA ARG A 324 -3.03 -13.58 6.12
C ARG A 324 -2.77 -15.01 5.64
N SER A 325 -3.67 -15.94 5.99
CA SER A 325 -3.61 -17.31 5.53
C SER A 325 -4.93 -17.71 4.84
N ARG A 326 -4.91 -18.77 4.04
CA ARG A 326 -6.16 -19.36 3.54
C ARG A 326 -6.88 -20.08 4.67
N SER A 327 -8.21 -20.08 4.61
CA SER A 327 -9.02 -20.92 5.50
C SER A 327 -8.72 -22.39 5.24
N ALA A 328 -8.71 -23.22 6.29
CA ALA A 328 -8.53 -24.65 6.17
C ALA A 328 -9.71 -25.34 5.45
N VAL A 329 -10.88 -24.69 5.42
CA VAL A 329 -12.09 -25.14 4.72
C VAL A 329 -12.51 -24.07 3.73
N ASP A 330 -12.62 -24.45 2.46
CA ASP A 330 -13.18 -23.56 1.42
C ASP A 330 -14.65 -23.27 1.70
N ALA A 331 -15.07 -22.03 1.57
CA ALA A 331 -16.46 -21.65 1.67
C ALA A 331 -17.28 -22.36 0.59
N VAL A 332 -18.45 -22.90 0.97
CA VAL A 332 -19.34 -23.60 0.02
C VAL A 332 -19.75 -22.66 -1.11
N LYS A 333 -19.37 -23.00 -2.34
CA LYS A 333 -19.65 -22.20 -3.55
C LYS A 333 -21.05 -22.50 -4.07
N VAL A 334 -22.08 -22.00 -3.41
CA VAL A 334 -23.52 -22.31 -3.67
C VAL A 334 -24.03 -21.77 -5.03
N THR A 335 -23.28 -20.92 -5.71
CA THR A 335 -23.72 -20.18 -6.89
C THR A 335 -23.41 -20.85 -8.24
N VAL A 336 -22.72 -22.01 -8.22
CA VAL A 336 -22.32 -22.73 -9.43
C VAL A 336 -23.19 -23.98 -9.58
N SER A 337 -23.72 -24.23 -10.79
CA SER A 337 -24.61 -25.35 -11.08
C SER A 337 -24.00 -26.69 -10.66
N SER A 338 -24.83 -27.54 -10.04
CA SER A 338 -24.44 -28.83 -9.42
C SER A 338 -23.76 -29.85 -10.36
N GLU A 339 -23.93 -29.69 -11.67
CA GLU A 339 -23.38 -30.63 -12.67
C GLU A 339 -21.86 -30.55 -12.85
N LYS A 340 -21.25 -29.35 -12.60
CA LYS A 340 -19.78 -29.22 -12.64
C LYS A 340 -19.08 -29.73 -11.39
N LYS A 341 -19.76 -29.72 -10.24
CA LYS A 341 -19.18 -30.19 -8.95
C LYS A 341 -18.88 -31.69 -8.93
N ALA A 342 -19.67 -32.50 -9.61
CA ALA A 342 -19.50 -33.96 -9.63
C ALA A 342 -18.28 -34.39 -10.45
N LYS A 343 -17.92 -33.66 -11.51
CA LYS A 343 -16.75 -34.01 -12.35
C LYS A 343 -15.42 -33.64 -11.70
N GLU A 344 -15.36 -32.54 -10.94
CA GLU A 344 -14.10 -32.02 -10.35
C GLU A 344 -13.72 -32.76 -9.04
N SER A 345 -14.69 -33.27 -8.26
CA SER A 345 -14.39 -34.08 -7.09
C SER A 345 -13.71 -35.43 -7.46
N TYR A 346 -14.12 -36.02 -8.57
CA TYR A 346 -13.51 -37.24 -9.07
C TYR A 346 -12.07 -37.06 -9.58
N VAL A 347 -11.75 -35.91 -10.15
CA VAL A 347 -10.40 -35.62 -10.66
C VAL A 347 -9.43 -35.27 -9.52
N LYS A 348 -9.90 -34.60 -8.46
CA LYS A 348 -9.05 -34.26 -7.31
C LYS A 348 -8.72 -35.44 -6.40
N GLU A 349 -9.61 -36.39 -6.24
CA GLU A 349 -9.33 -37.61 -5.49
C GLU A 349 -8.32 -38.54 -6.20
N ALA A 350 -8.25 -38.50 -7.53
CA ALA A 350 -7.30 -39.27 -8.30
C ALA A 350 -5.86 -38.73 -8.27
N GLN A 351 -5.69 -37.43 -7.99
CA GLN A 351 -4.38 -36.75 -7.97
C GLN A 351 -3.74 -36.61 -6.58
N SER A 352 -4.45 -36.96 -5.49
CA SER A 352 -3.96 -36.83 -4.12
C SER A 352 -3.09 -37.99 -3.61
N ASN A 353 -2.77 -38.97 -4.43
CA ASN A 353 -2.04 -40.16 -4.04
C ASN A 353 -0.57 -40.26 -4.51
N GLU A 354 0.03 -39.15 -4.98
CA GLU A 354 1.47 -39.17 -5.25
C GLU A 354 2.23 -38.38 -4.16
N PRO A 355 3.38 -38.88 -3.67
CA PRO A 355 4.15 -38.23 -2.61
C PRO A 355 4.87 -36.98 -3.19
N GLU A 356 4.62 -35.84 -2.59
CA GLU A 356 5.30 -34.57 -2.93
C GLU A 356 6.77 -34.59 -2.49
N ASP A 357 7.67 -34.62 -3.45
CA ASP A 357 9.08 -34.28 -3.26
C ASP A 357 9.25 -32.78 -3.03
N CYS A 358 9.87 -32.46 -1.91
CA CYS A 358 10.12 -31.10 -1.45
C CYS A 358 11.20 -30.41 -2.30
N VAL A 359 10.79 -29.61 -3.30
CA VAL A 359 11.70 -28.71 -4.04
C VAL A 359 11.34 -27.28 -3.70
N THR A 360 11.99 -26.70 -2.69
CA THR A 360 12.25 -25.25 -2.64
C THR A 360 13.06 -24.85 -1.42
N CYS A 361 14.36 -24.86 -1.55
CA CYS A 361 15.25 -23.98 -0.83
C CYS A 361 16.47 -23.73 -1.70
N SER A 362 16.42 -22.71 -2.54
CA SER A 362 17.63 -22.08 -3.05
C SER A 362 17.42 -20.61 -3.21
N ALA A 363 18.21 -19.88 -2.35
CA ALA A 363 18.61 -18.48 -2.31
C ALA A 363 17.51 -17.43 -2.21
#